data_7394eaad2d83bf51f5e1cfbc9d62ae99
#
_entry.id   7394eaad2d83bf51f5e1cfbc9d62ae99
#
_cell.length_a   1.000
_cell.length_b   1.000
_cell.length_c   1.000
_cell.angle_alpha   90.00
_cell.angle_beta   90.00
_cell.angle_gamma   90.00
#
_symmetry.space_group_name_H-M   'P 1'
#
loop_
_entity.id
_entity.type
_entity.pdbx_description
1 polymer ?
#
loop_
_entity_poly.entity_id
_entity_poly.type
_entity_poly.pdbx_seq_one_letter_code
_entity_poly.pdbx_strand_id
1 'polypeptide(L)'
;MKILITGTTQGIGQAIAELFLKNGHEVLGIDRQPASIMNENYTHYVCDVRDRAHLPEIEDVNILINNAGTQNEDDIDINLKGLIGITEKYGIQEKIRSILNIGSASAHTGAEFPEYCASKGGVLAYTKNVAMRVAKFGATCNSLDPGGVLTPLNECVMNDPILWEQIMNETPLKKWATPEEIAEWAYFLTVVNTFCTGQCILVDGGESINYHFIWKD
;
A
#
# COMPACT_ATOMS: atom_id res chain seq x y z
N MET A 1 7.54 14.96 -10.72
CA MET A 1 7.42 13.57 -11.20
C MET A 1 5.93 13.25 -11.34
N LYS A 2 5.59 12.30 -12.20
CA LYS A 2 4.22 11.79 -12.40
C LYS A 2 4.03 10.52 -11.57
N ILE A 3 3.10 10.57 -10.63
CA ILE A 3 2.84 9.51 -9.64
C ILE A 3 1.46 8.92 -9.91
N LEU A 4 1.38 7.62 -10.11
CA LEU A 4 0.11 6.91 -10.22
C LEU A 4 -0.17 6.16 -8.92
N ILE A 5 -1.33 6.41 -8.33
CA ILE A 5 -1.74 5.80 -7.05
C ILE A 5 -3.12 5.18 -7.23
N THR A 6 -3.31 3.96 -6.77
CA THR A 6 -4.64 3.33 -6.72
C THR A 6 -5.25 3.42 -5.31
N GLY A 7 -6.57 3.62 -5.20
CA GLY A 7 -7.28 3.72 -3.92
C GLY A 7 -7.06 5.06 -3.20
N THR A 8 -7.28 6.19 -3.90
CA THR A 8 -6.90 7.54 -3.42
C THR A 8 -8.00 8.31 -2.72
N THR A 9 -9.20 7.75 -2.57
CA THR A 9 -10.35 8.51 -2.05
C THR A 9 -10.41 8.57 -0.53
N GLN A 10 -9.68 7.70 0.17
CA GLN A 10 -9.66 7.63 1.63
C GLN A 10 -8.41 6.93 2.16
N GLY A 11 -8.19 7.03 3.48
CA GLY A 11 -7.19 6.27 4.22
C GLY A 11 -5.76 6.48 3.72
N ILE A 12 -4.99 5.39 3.64
CA ILE A 12 -3.56 5.42 3.29
C ILE A 12 -3.34 6.04 1.91
N GLY A 13 -4.12 5.65 0.90
CA GLY A 13 -3.94 6.14 -0.47
C GLY A 13 -4.21 7.63 -0.61
N GLN A 14 -5.19 8.17 0.12
CA GLN A 14 -5.46 9.61 0.16
C GLN A 14 -4.28 10.35 0.81
N ALA A 15 -3.82 9.90 1.98
CA ALA A 15 -2.70 10.53 2.69
C ALA A 15 -1.40 10.50 1.84
N ILE A 16 -1.15 9.41 1.13
CA ILE A 16 -0.02 9.34 0.19
C ILE A 16 -0.20 10.38 -0.91
N ALA A 17 -1.36 10.44 -1.57
CA ALA A 17 -1.61 11.39 -2.65
C ALA A 17 -1.42 12.83 -2.19
N GLU A 18 -1.96 13.20 -1.04
CA GLU A 18 -1.83 14.54 -0.45
C GLU A 18 -0.37 14.89 -0.12
N LEU A 19 0.42 13.93 0.41
CA LEU A 19 1.83 14.15 0.70
C LEU A 19 2.64 14.40 -0.58
N PHE A 20 2.37 13.64 -1.65
CA PHE A 20 3.06 13.83 -2.93
C PHE A 20 2.67 15.16 -3.59
N LEU A 21 1.40 15.55 -3.55
CA LEU A 21 0.93 16.86 -4.03
C LEU A 21 1.58 18.01 -3.25
N LYS A 22 1.66 17.92 -1.94
CA LYS A 22 2.34 18.88 -1.07
C LYS A 22 3.81 19.07 -1.43
N ASN A 23 4.45 18.04 -1.95
CA ASN A 23 5.85 18.07 -2.40
C ASN A 23 6.00 18.42 -3.89
N GLY A 24 4.95 18.97 -4.53
CA GLY A 24 5.01 19.50 -5.90
C GLY A 24 5.04 18.42 -7.00
N HIS A 25 4.51 17.25 -6.73
CA HIS A 25 4.38 16.19 -7.74
C HIS A 25 3.02 16.24 -8.43
N GLU A 26 2.95 15.76 -9.67
CA GLU A 26 1.70 15.46 -10.37
C GLU A 26 1.20 14.09 -9.90
N VAL A 27 -0.04 14.02 -9.42
CA VAL A 27 -0.63 12.78 -8.91
C VAL A 27 -1.84 12.39 -9.74
N LEU A 28 -1.84 11.16 -10.19
CA LEU A 28 -2.95 10.52 -10.90
C LEU A 28 -3.55 9.46 -9.98
N GLY A 29 -4.80 9.62 -9.62
CA GLY A 29 -5.54 8.68 -8.77
C GLY A 29 -6.45 7.77 -9.59
N ILE A 30 -6.42 6.46 -9.33
CA ILE A 30 -7.44 5.51 -9.81
C ILE A 30 -8.20 5.00 -8.60
N ASP A 31 -9.51 5.19 -8.57
CA ASP A 31 -10.38 4.67 -7.52
C ASP A 31 -11.77 4.38 -8.06
N ARG A 32 -12.50 3.46 -7.45
CA ARG A 32 -13.91 3.18 -7.79
C ARG A 32 -14.89 4.27 -7.32
N GLN A 33 -14.46 5.10 -6.36
CA GLN A 33 -15.24 6.20 -5.81
C GLN A 33 -14.89 7.52 -6.49
N PRO A 34 -15.78 8.53 -6.45
CA PRO A 34 -15.48 9.88 -6.92
C PRO A 34 -14.32 10.53 -6.16
N ALA A 35 -13.67 11.50 -6.80
CA ALA A 35 -12.55 12.23 -6.19
C ALA A 35 -12.91 12.87 -4.84
N SER A 36 -12.02 12.70 -3.87
CA SER A 36 -12.06 13.39 -2.56
C SER A 36 -11.02 14.51 -2.45
N ILE A 37 -10.03 14.53 -3.35
CA ILE A 37 -8.92 15.49 -3.34
C ILE A 37 -9.20 16.59 -4.38
N MET A 38 -9.08 17.85 -3.95
CA MET A 38 -9.18 19.02 -4.82
C MET A 38 -7.83 19.74 -4.87
N ASN A 39 -7.08 19.50 -5.95
CA ASN A 39 -5.77 20.12 -6.18
C ASN A 39 -5.51 20.22 -7.70
N GLU A 40 -4.89 21.29 -8.17
CA GLU A 40 -4.62 21.52 -9.59
C GLU A 40 -3.65 20.48 -10.21
N ASN A 41 -2.80 19.89 -9.41
CA ASN A 41 -1.85 18.84 -9.82
C ASN A 41 -2.38 17.41 -9.59
N TYR A 42 -3.69 17.27 -9.26
CA TYR A 42 -4.35 15.99 -9.08
C TYR A 42 -5.35 15.70 -10.20
N THR A 43 -5.19 14.57 -10.83
CA THR A 43 -6.17 14.05 -11.80
C THR A 43 -6.75 12.73 -11.29
N HIS A 44 -8.08 12.60 -11.31
CA HIS A 44 -8.78 11.43 -10.81
C HIS A 44 -9.47 10.66 -11.92
N TYR A 45 -9.32 9.34 -11.90
CA TYR A 45 -9.99 8.41 -12.80
C TYR A 45 -10.89 7.48 -11.96
N VAL A 46 -12.19 7.53 -12.23
CA VAL A 46 -13.15 6.59 -11.61
C VAL A 46 -13.08 5.27 -12.36
N CYS A 47 -12.42 4.27 -11.77
CA CYS A 47 -12.24 2.97 -12.39
C CYS A 47 -11.96 1.90 -11.31
N ASP A 48 -12.50 0.69 -11.52
CA ASP A 48 -12.16 -0.48 -10.71
C ASP A 48 -10.85 -1.09 -11.21
N VAL A 49 -9.91 -1.40 -10.32
CA VAL A 49 -8.62 -2.00 -10.66
C VAL A 49 -8.74 -3.39 -11.31
N ARG A 50 -9.90 -4.05 -11.16
CA ARG A 50 -10.23 -5.31 -11.83
C ARG A 50 -10.59 -5.14 -13.30
N ASP A 51 -11.09 -3.97 -13.68
CA ASP A 51 -11.59 -3.69 -15.03
C ASP A 51 -10.45 -3.28 -15.97
N ARG A 52 -9.65 -4.26 -16.36
CA ARG A 52 -8.47 -4.05 -17.20
C ARG A 52 -8.80 -3.43 -18.58
N ALA A 53 -10.02 -3.63 -19.08
CA ALA A 53 -10.43 -3.14 -20.39
C ALA A 53 -10.68 -1.62 -20.40
N HIS A 54 -11.09 -1.07 -19.26
CA HIS A 54 -11.44 0.36 -19.13
C HIS A 54 -10.42 1.15 -18.29
N LEU A 55 -9.28 0.55 -17.94
CA LEU A 55 -8.20 1.29 -17.30
C LEU A 55 -7.75 2.46 -18.21
N PRO A 56 -7.61 3.69 -17.67
CA PRO A 56 -7.26 4.87 -18.46
C PRO A 56 -5.92 4.72 -19.17
N GLU A 57 -5.75 5.43 -20.30
CA GLU A 57 -4.45 5.50 -20.95
C GLU A 57 -3.59 6.56 -20.26
N ILE A 58 -2.54 6.11 -19.58
CA ILE A 58 -1.60 6.94 -18.83
C ILE A 58 -0.19 6.54 -19.23
N GLU A 59 0.58 7.50 -19.69
CA GLU A 59 1.97 7.31 -20.12
C GLU A 59 2.94 7.98 -19.15
N ASP A 60 4.20 7.57 -19.21
CA ASP A 60 5.34 8.19 -18.52
C ASP A 60 5.20 8.25 -16.99
N VAL A 61 4.62 7.22 -16.39
CA VAL A 61 4.54 7.07 -14.93
C VAL A 61 5.95 6.92 -14.35
N ASN A 62 6.33 7.78 -13.42
CA ASN A 62 7.62 7.70 -12.74
C ASN A 62 7.56 6.86 -11.46
N ILE A 63 6.47 6.96 -10.73
CA ILE A 63 6.24 6.17 -9.51
C ILE A 63 4.86 5.57 -9.58
N LEU A 64 4.77 4.27 -9.32
CA LEU A 64 3.51 3.55 -9.20
C LEU A 64 3.32 3.10 -7.76
N ILE A 65 2.17 3.45 -7.15
CA ILE A 65 1.80 3.00 -5.81
C ILE A 65 0.50 2.20 -5.90
N ASN A 66 0.60 0.91 -5.70
CA ASN A 66 -0.53 0.00 -5.64
C ASN A 66 -1.05 -0.06 -4.20
N ASN A 67 -2.10 0.71 -3.94
CA ASN A 67 -2.72 0.80 -2.61
C ASN A 67 -4.17 0.30 -2.58
N ALA A 68 -4.91 0.35 -3.69
CA ALA A 68 -6.29 -0.14 -3.74
C ALA A 68 -6.39 -1.57 -3.17
N GLY A 69 -7.28 -1.75 -2.23
CA GLY A 69 -7.46 -3.03 -1.56
C GLY A 69 -8.72 -3.06 -0.71
N THR A 70 -9.11 -4.27 -0.34
CA THR A 70 -10.24 -4.60 0.53
C THR A 70 -9.80 -5.58 1.59
N GLN A 71 -10.67 -5.84 2.54
CA GLN A 71 -10.52 -6.86 3.55
C GLN A 71 -11.84 -7.61 3.68
N ASN A 72 -11.80 -8.93 3.44
CA ASN A 72 -12.95 -9.82 3.46
C ASN A 72 -14.01 -9.54 2.35
N GLU A 73 -13.55 -9.05 1.18
CA GLU A 73 -14.37 -8.80 -0.02
C GLU A 73 -13.56 -9.03 -1.29
N ASP A 74 -13.74 -10.12 -2.02
CA ASP A 74 -13.04 -10.40 -3.29
C ASP A 74 -11.51 -10.14 -3.22
N ASP A 75 -10.90 -10.43 -2.08
CA ASP A 75 -9.53 -10.00 -1.75
C ASP A 75 -8.49 -10.46 -2.77
N ILE A 76 -8.63 -11.69 -3.29
CA ILE A 76 -7.72 -12.22 -4.32
C ILE A 76 -7.84 -11.40 -5.61
N ASP A 77 -9.04 -11.07 -6.03
CA ASP A 77 -9.26 -10.38 -7.30
C ASP A 77 -8.87 -8.90 -7.22
N ILE A 78 -9.12 -8.25 -6.10
CA ILE A 78 -8.80 -6.82 -5.91
C ILE A 78 -7.34 -6.65 -5.51
N ASN A 79 -6.93 -7.24 -4.36
CA ASN A 79 -5.64 -6.96 -3.74
C ASN A 79 -4.46 -7.56 -4.52
N LEU A 80 -4.67 -8.67 -5.25
CA LEU A 80 -3.61 -9.36 -5.97
C LEU A 80 -3.78 -9.24 -7.48
N LYS A 81 -4.86 -9.73 -8.07
CA LYS A 81 -5.02 -9.72 -9.54
C LYS A 81 -5.18 -8.29 -10.09
N GLY A 82 -5.89 -7.40 -9.37
CA GLY A 82 -5.99 -5.99 -9.71
C GLY A 82 -4.62 -5.31 -9.69
N LEU A 83 -3.88 -5.47 -8.60
CA LEU A 83 -2.52 -4.95 -8.44
C LEU A 83 -1.58 -5.44 -9.57
N ILE A 84 -1.63 -6.73 -9.91
CA ILE A 84 -0.86 -7.29 -11.04
C ILE A 84 -1.26 -6.57 -12.33
N GLY A 85 -2.56 -6.42 -12.61
CA GLY A 85 -3.05 -5.76 -13.82
C GLY A 85 -2.56 -4.32 -13.96
N ILE A 86 -2.63 -3.55 -12.89
CA ILE A 86 -2.14 -2.17 -12.81
C ILE A 86 -0.62 -2.12 -13.05
N THR A 87 0.13 -3.00 -12.38
CA THR A 87 1.59 -3.04 -12.52
C THR A 87 2.03 -3.42 -13.94
N GLU A 88 1.39 -4.40 -14.56
CA GLU A 88 1.71 -4.80 -15.93
C GLU A 88 1.40 -3.69 -16.95
N LYS A 89 0.33 -2.91 -16.74
CA LYS A 89 -0.04 -1.82 -17.65
C LYS A 89 0.86 -0.60 -17.49
N TYR A 90 1.18 -0.19 -16.26
CA TYR A 90 1.82 1.11 -16.01
C TYR A 90 3.21 1.05 -15.40
N GLY A 91 3.58 -0.08 -14.77
CA GLY A 91 4.82 -0.19 -13.99
C GLY A 91 6.01 -0.72 -14.77
N ILE A 92 5.79 -1.53 -15.81
CA ILE A 92 6.89 -2.19 -16.52
C ILE A 92 7.28 -1.38 -17.78
N GLN A 93 7.90 -0.23 -17.58
CA GLN A 93 8.29 0.67 -18.69
C GLN A 93 9.50 1.54 -18.27
N GLU A 94 10.18 2.15 -19.28
CA GLU A 94 11.49 2.80 -19.12
C GLU A 94 11.50 4.04 -18.22
N LYS A 95 10.37 4.74 -18.08
CA LYS A 95 10.28 5.96 -17.26
C LYS A 95 10.05 5.66 -15.78
N ILE A 96 9.74 4.41 -15.45
CA ILE A 96 9.53 4.02 -14.05
C ILE A 96 10.82 4.20 -13.25
N ARG A 97 10.69 4.68 -12.02
CA ARG A 97 11.77 4.84 -11.04
C ARG A 97 11.54 4.02 -9.79
N SER A 98 10.27 3.92 -9.38
CA SER A 98 9.93 3.12 -8.22
C SER A 98 8.50 2.58 -8.31
N ILE A 99 8.32 1.37 -7.79
CA ILE A 99 7.02 0.75 -7.58
C ILE A 99 6.90 0.42 -6.10
N LEU A 100 5.78 0.81 -5.49
CA LEU A 100 5.45 0.45 -4.11
C LEU A 100 4.13 -0.29 -4.08
N ASN A 101 4.13 -1.45 -3.46
CA ASN A 101 2.93 -2.23 -3.19
C ASN A 101 2.55 -2.10 -1.72
N ILE A 102 1.30 -1.79 -1.40
CA ILE A 102 0.81 -1.82 -0.03
C ILE A 102 0.41 -3.25 0.32
N GLY A 103 1.27 -3.88 1.09
CA GLY A 103 1.08 -5.21 1.63
C GLY A 103 0.23 -5.19 2.91
N SER A 104 0.61 -6.01 3.88
CA SER A 104 0.03 -6.07 5.23
C SER A 104 0.91 -6.89 6.16
N ALA A 105 0.88 -6.61 7.45
CA ALA A 105 1.44 -7.47 8.50
C ALA A 105 0.84 -8.89 8.44
N SER A 106 -0.42 -9.03 8.05
CA SER A 106 -1.10 -10.33 7.88
C SER A 106 -0.42 -11.25 6.86
N ALA A 107 0.30 -10.69 5.88
CA ALA A 107 1.10 -11.48 4.93
C ALA A 107 2.31 -12.17 5.58
N HIS A 108 2.77 -11.66 6.70
CA HIS A 108 3.91 -12.19 7.46
C HIS A 108 3.45 -13.15 8.58
N THR A 109 2.32 -12.87 9.21
CA THR A 109 1.81 -13.62 10.36
C THR A 109 0.83 -14.74 9.98
N GLY A 110 0.13 -14.58 8.84
CA GLY A 110 -0.97 -15.46 8.46
C GLY A 110 -2.23 -15.27 9.31
N ALA A 111 -2.28 -14.20 10.11
CA ALA A 111 -3.44 -13.89 10.94
C ALA A 111 -4.57 -13.27 10.11
N GLU A 112 -5.79 -13.35 10.64
CA GLU A 112 -7.02 -12.80 10.09
C GLU A 112 -7.65 -13.60 8.92
N PHE A 113 -8.29 -12.92 7.98
CA PHE A 113 -9.12 -13.49 6.92
C PHE A 113 -8.30 -14.29 5.90
N PRO A 114 -8.66 -15.55 5.61
CA PRO A 114 -7.82 -16.44 4.79
C PRO A 114 -7.48 -15.90 3.39
N GLU A 115 -8.48 -15.37 2.66
CA GLU A 115 -8.25 -14.83 1.31
C GLU A 115 -7.45 -13.52 1.35
N TYR A 116 -7.68 -12.69 2.36
CA TYR A 116 -6.89 -11.48 2.59
C TYR A 116 -5.41 -11.83 2.81
N CYS A 117 -5.11 -12.72 3.76
CA CYS A 117 -3.74 -13.17 4.03
C CYS A 117 -3.09 -13.76 2.78
N ALA A 118 -3.81 -14.62 2.05
CA ALA A 118 -3.31 -15.22 0.82
C ALA A 118 -3.04 -14.15 -0.26
N SER A 119 -3.95 -13.17 -0.43
CA SER A 119 -3.78 -12.07 -1.37
C SER A 119 -2.54 -11.25 -1.05
N LYS A 120 -2.38 -10.86 0.22
CA LYS A 120 -1.25 -10.04 0.67
C LYS A 120 0.07 -10.83 0.66
N GLY A 121 0.07 -12.12 0.98
CA GLY A 121 1.22 -13.01 0.76
C GLY A 121 1.63 -13.10 -0.70
N GLY A 122 0.66 -13.16 -1.63
CA GLY A 122 0.88 -13.07 -3.06
C GLY A 122 1.55 -11.75 -3.49
N VAL A 123 1.15 -10.62 -2.88
CA VAL A 123 1.76 -9.31 -3.11
C VAL A 123 3.25 -9.31 -2.75
N LEU A 124 3.64 -9.91 -1.60
CA LEU A 124 5.06 -10.00 -1.21
C LEU A 124 5.90 -10.78 -2.23
N ALA A 125 5.38 -11.91 -2.71
CA ALA A 125 6.05 -12.70 -3.73
C ALA A 125 6.14 -11.95 -5.06
N TYR A 126 5.05 -11.31 -5.49
CA TYR A 126 4.99 -10.52 -6.72
C TYR A 126 5.92 -9.30 -6.69
N THR A 127 6.04 -8.63 -5.55
CA THR A 127 6.99 -7.52 -5.35
C THR A 127 8.43 -7.92 -5.73
N LYS A 128 8.88 -9.08 -5.29
CA LYS A 128 10.23 -9.61 -5.61
C LYS A 128 10.38 -9.90 -7.10
N ASN A 129 9.34 -10.46 -7.74
CA ASN A 129 9.33 -10.69 -9.17
C ASN A 129 9.45 -9.38 -9.96
N VAL A 130 8.63 -8.37 -9.60
CA VAL A 130 8.65 -7.06 -10.26
C VAL A 130 10.00 -6.37 -10.06
N ALA A 131 10.58 -6.41 -8.86
CA ALA A 131 11.90 -5.83 -8.57
C ALA A 131 12.98 -6.30 -9.56
N MET A 132 13.03 -7.60 -9.85
CA MET A 132 13.95 -8.17 -10.83
C MET A 132 13.68 -7.68 -12.25
N ARG A 133 12.43 -7.47 -12.61
CA ARG A 133 12.01 -7.05 -13.97
C ARG A 133 12.26 -5.57 -14.24
N VAL A 134 12.11 -4.69 -13.22
CA VAL A 134 12.32 -3.24 -13.36
C VAL A 134 13.77 -2.83 -13.11
N ALA A 135 14.60 -3.68 -12.55
CA ALA A 135 16.03 -3.41 -12.30
C ALA A 135 16.79 -2.97 -13.58
N LYS A 136 16.43 -3.51 -14.73
CA LYS A 136 17.02 -3.09 -16.02
C LYS A 136 16.76 -1.62 -16.39
N PHE A 137 15.76 -0.99 -15.78
CA PHE A 137 15.45 0.43 -15.92
C PHE A 137 16.08 1.29 -14.80
N GLY A 138 16.85 0.67 -13.87
CA GLY A 138 17.39 1.33 -12.68
C GLY A 138 16.33 1.65 -11.63
N ALA A 139 15.18 0.98 -11.71
CA ALA A 139 14.04 1.21 -10.83
C ALA A 139 14.02 0.24 -9.63
N THR A 140 13.39 0.67 -8.54
CA THR A 140 13.14 -0.15 -7.35
C THR A 140 11.69 -0.65 -7.31
N CYS A 141 11.46 -1.79 -6.66
CA CYS A 141 10.13 -2.25 -6.30
C CYS A 141 10.16 -2.85 -4.91
N ASN A 142 9.34 -2.32 -3.99
CA ASN A 142 9.26 -2.81 -2.62
C ASN A 142 7.78 -2.96 -2.19
N SER A 143 7.56 -3.69 -1.11
CA SER A 143 6.29 -3.73 -0.39
C SER A 143 6.42 -2.96 0.92
N LEU A 144 5.43 -2.16 1.25
CA LEU A 144 5.22 -1.55 2.56
C LEU A 144 4.05 -2.28 3.21
N ASP A 145 4.31 -2.90 4.36
CA ASP A 145 3.41 -3.87 4.98
C ASP A 145 2.93 -3.34 6.34
N PRO A 146 1.88 -2.50 6.38
CA PRO A 146 1.38 -1.95 7.63
C PRO A 146 0.72 -3.01 8.53
N GLY A 147 0.81 -2.79 9.84
CA GLY A 147 -0.10 -3.36 10.83
C GLY A 147 -1.39 -2.57 10.90
N GLY A 148 -1.91 -2.33 12.12
CA GLY A 148 -3.08 -1.50 12.32
C GLY A 148 -2.87 -0.04 11.90
N VAL A 149 -3.81 0.52 11.11
CA VAL A 149 -3.82 1.91 10.66
C VAL A 149 -5.18 2.52 10.90
N LEU A 150 -5.22 3.76 11.38
CA LEU A 150 -6.44 4.53 11.68
C LEU A 150 -7.13 4.96 10.39
N THR A 151 -7.89 4.04 9.77
CA THR A 151 -8.60 4.25 8.50
C THR A 151 -10.07 3.88 8.61
N PRO A 152 -10.93 4.36 7.71
CA PRO A 152 -12.34 3.93 7.66
C PRO A 152 -12.54 2.42 7.57
N LEU A 153 -11.61 1.69 6.95
CA LEU A 153 -11.65 0.23 6.87
C LEU A 153 -11.65 -0.45 8.25
N ASN A 154 -11.05 0.19 9.24
CA ASN A 154 -10.86 -0.32 10.59
C ASN A 154 -11.80 0.32 11.64
N GLU A 155 -12.83 1.08 11.21
CA GLU A 155 -13.75 1.75 12.14
C GLU A 155 -14.46 0.79 13.09
N CYS A 156 -14.79 -0.42 12.64
CA CYS A 156 -15.46 -1.41 13.48
C CYS A 156 -14.60 -1.81 14.70
N VAL A 157 -13.28 -1.79 14.57
CA VAL A 157 -12.34 -2.08 15.65
C VAL A 157 -12.14 -0.85 16.53
N MET A 158 -11.93 0.33 15.92
CA MET A 158 -11.69 1.59 16.65
C MET A 158 -12.90 2.02 17.48
N ASN A 159 -14.11 1.65 17.07
CA ASN A 159 -15.35 1.99 17.76
C ASN A 159 -15.77 0.96 18.85
N ASP A 160 -14.99 -0.11 19.03
CA ASP A 160 -15.18 -1.09 20.11
C ASP A 160 -14.09 -0.88 21.19
N PRO A 161 -14.42 -0.25 22.35
CA PRO A 161 -13.42 0.05 23.38
C PRO A 161 -12.75 -1.18 23.98
N ILE A 162 -13.46 -2.30 24.06
CA ILE A 162 -12.94 -3.54 24.63
C ILE A 162 -11.93 -4.18 23.68
N LEU A 163 -12.32 -4.30 22.40
CA LEU A 163 -11.44 -4.82 21.35
C LEU A 163 -10.22 -3.91 21.17
N TRP A 164 -10.43 -2.59 21.17
CA TRP A 164 -9.35 -1.62 21.09
C TRP A 164 -8.32 -1.76 22.20
N GLU A 165 -8.77 -1.89 23.46
CA GLU A 165 -7.88 -2.11 24.60
C GLU A 165 -7.08 -3.42 24.46
N GLN A 166 -7.71 -4.50 24.01
CA GLN A 166 -7.03 -5.77 23.77
C GLN A 166 -5.94 -5.62 22.71
N ILE A 167 -6.24 -5.00 21.58
CA ILE A 167 -5.26 -4.75 20.50
C ILE A 167 -4.12 -3.86 20.99
N MET A 168 -4.43 -2.79 21.72
CA MET A 168 -3.39 -1.91 22.27
C MET A 168 -2.49 -2.65 23.25
N ASN A 169 -2.99 -3.66 23.97
CA ASN A 169 -2.17 -4.48 24.85
C ASN A 169 -1.18 -5.36 24.08
N GLU A 170 -1.55 -5.82 22.88
CA GLU A 170 -0.67 -6.61 22.01
C GLU A 170 0.28 -5.73 21.18
N THR A 171 -0.01 -4.46 20.99
CA THR A 171 0.82 -3.54 20.20
C THR A 171 1.88 -2.86 21.10
N PRO A 172 3.17 -3.14 20.95
CA PRO A 172 4.22 -2.57 21.83
C PRO A 172 4.25 -1.05 21.87
N LEU A 173 4.04 -0.35 20.74
CA LEU A 173 3.97 1.12 20.70
C LEU A 173 2.66 1.69 21.25
N LYS A 174 1.68 0.84 21.64
CA LYS A 174 0.39 1.25 22.22
C LYS A 174 -0.40 2.24 21.36
N LYS A 175 -0.20 2.17 20.05
CA LYS A 175 -0.96 2.94 19.07
C LYS A 175 -0.97 2.23 17.71
N TRP A 176 -1.98 2.47 16.93
CA TRP A 176 -1.94 2.23 15.48
C TRP A 176 -1.34 3.42 14.75
N ALA A 177 -0.80 3.17 13.57
CA ALA A 177 -0.26 4.22 12.73
C ALA A 177 -1.38 5.14 12.20
N THR A 178 -1.07 6.41 11.98
CA THR A 178 -1.93 7.26 11.18
C THR A 178 -1.66 7.03 9.69
N PRO A 179 -2.61 7.34 8.78
CA PRO A 179 -2.37 7.27 7.34
C PRO A 179 -1.15 8.09 6.90
N GLU A 180 -0.90 9.24 7.55
CA GLU A 180 0.23 10.13 7.27
C GLU A 180 1.57 9.48 7.63
N GLU A 181 1.65 8.74 8.75
CA GLU A 181 2.86 7.98 9.12
C GLU A 181 3.20 6.92 8.06
N ILE A 182 2.19 6.27 7.48
CA ILE A 182 2.39 5.32 6.37
C ILE A 182 2.77 6.06 5.08
N ALA A 183 2.19 7.24 4.82
CA ALA A 183 2.53 8.05 3.66
C ALA A 183 3.99 8.52 3.68
N GLU A 184 4.55 8.84 4.83
CA GLU A 184 5.98 9.19 4.98
C GLU A 184 6.90 8.02 4.60
N TRP A 185 6.56 6.79 5.00
CA TRP A 185 7.27 5.59 4.57
C TRP A 185 7.16 5.37 3.06
N ALA A 186 5.96 5.57 2.50
CA ALA A 186 5.75 5.47 1.05
C ALA A 186 6.61 6.48 0.29
N TYR A 187 6.69 7.71 0.77
CA TYR A 187 7.52 8.77 0.19
C TYR A 187 9.01 8.41 0.28
N PHE A 188 9.47 7.98 1.44
CA PHE A 188 10.86 7.54 1.62
C PHE A 188 11.22 6.42 0.64
N LEU A 189 10.40 5.38 0.55
CA LEU A 189 10.69 4.19 -0.27
C LEU A 189 10.66 4.46 -1.78
N THR A 190 9.95 5.50 -2.22
CA THR A 190 9.77 5.76 -3.65
C THR A 190 10.52 6.98 -4.17
N VAL A 191 10.79 7.96 -3.33
CA VAL A 191 11.46 9.23 -3.72
C VAL A 191 12.90 9.30 -3.21
N VAL A 192 13.13 8.89 -1.96
CA VAL A 192 14.45 9.02 -1.30
C VAL A 192 15.30 7.77 -1.53
N ASN A 193 14.69 6.61 -1.42
CA ASN A 193 15.38 5.33 -1.61
C ASN A 193 15.77 5.10 -3.09
N THR A 194 17.02 4.73 -3.32
CA THR A 194 17.55 4.42 -4.66
C THR A 194 18.23 3.06 -4.74
N PHE A 195 18.30 2.31 -3.64
CA PHE A 195 19.09 1.08 -3.57
C PHE A 195 18.35 -0.12 -2.99
N CYS A 196 17.45 0.09 -2.02
CA CYS A 196 16.63 -0.97 -1.46
C CYS A 196 15.58 -1.39 -2.49
N THR A 197 15.59 -2.66 -2.90
CA THR A 197 14.61 -3.24 -3.86
C THR A 197 14.32 -4.69 -3.52
N GLY A 198 13.12 -5.16 -3.85
CA GLY A 198 12.65 -6.52 -3.57
C GLY A 198 12.36 -6.80 -2.09
N GLN A 199 12.29 -5.75 -1.26
CA GLN A 199 12.07 -5.89 0.17
C GLN A 199 10.59 -5.74 0.54
N CYS A 200 10.22 -6.43 1.62
CA CYS A 200 8.90 -6.38 2.25
C CYS A 200 9.10 -5.73 3.62
N ILE A 201 8.66 -4.49 3.78
CA ILE A 201 9.01 -3.65 4.92
C ILE A 201 7.81 -3.57 5.86
N LEU A 202 7.94 -4.26 6.98
CA LEU A 202 6.91 -4.33 8.01
C LEU A 202 6.92 -3.07 8.88
N VAL A 203 5.75 -2.44 9.03
CA VAL A 203 5.54 -1.22 9.82
C VAL A 203 4.27 -1.39 10.65
N ASP A 204 4.40 -2.00 11.82
CA ASP A 204 3.29 -2.51 12.61
C ASP A 204 3.35 -2.15 14.11
N GLY A 205 4.17 -1.19 14.50
CA GLY A 205 4.31 -0.82 15.90
C GLY A 205 4.92 -1.91 16.80
N GLY A 206 5.52 -2.93 16.18
CA GLY A 206 6.12 -4.08 16.86
C GLY A 206 5.17 -5.23 17.17
N GLU A 207 3.91 -5.17 16.69
CA GLU A 207 2.87 -6.16 17.00
C GLU A 207 3.28 -7.58 16.59
N SER A 208 3.79 -7.78 15.39
CA SER A 208 4.20 -9.11 14.88
C SER A 208 5.42 -9.72 15.57
N ILE A 209 6.20 -8.92 16.29
CA ILE A 209 7.36 -9.38 17.05
C ILE A 209 7.11 -9.36 18.57
N ASN A 210 5.90 -9.10 18.99
CA ASN A 210 5.51 -9.13 20.39
C ASN A 210 5.52 -10.56 20.94
N TYR A 211 6.70 -11.00 21.35
CA TYR A 211 6.98 -12.34 21.84
C TYR A 211 7.47 -12.29 23.28
N HIS A 212 6.79 -12.99 24.17
CA HIS A 212 7.21 -13.14 25.56
C HIS A 212 8.34 -14.16 25.67
N PHE A 213 9.56 -13.68 25.66
CA PHE A 213 10.72 -14.54 25.91
C PHE A 213 10.78 -14.94 27.38
N ILE A 214 10.60 -16.23 27.64
CA ILE A 214 10.67 -16.78 28.99
C ILE A 214 12.08 -17.35 29.19
N TRP A 215 12.80 -16.84 30.20
CA TRP A 215 14.11 -17.31 30.57
C TRP A 215 14.19 -17.51 32.07
N LYS A 216 15.16 -18.30 32.52
CA LYS A 216 15.42 -18.51 33.93
C LYS A 216 16.17 -17.30 34.50
N ASP A 217 15.69 -16.73 35.61
CA ASP A 217 16.36 -15.69 36.36
C ASP A 217 17.69 -16.17 36.96
#